data_7d7b753731aff307e700753c3d3a2365
#
_entry.id   7d7b753731aff307e700753c3d3a2365
#
_cell.length_a   1.000
_cell.length_b   1.000
_cell.length_c   1.000
_cell.angle_alpha   90.00
_cell.angle_beta   90.00
_cell.angle_gamma   90.00
#
_symmetry.space_group_name_H-M   'P 1'
#
loop_
_entity.id
_entity.type
_entity.pdbx_description
1 polymer ?
#
loop_
_entity_poly.entity_id
_entity_poly.type
_entity_poly.pdbx_seq_one_letter_code
_entity_poly.pdbx_strand_id
1 'polypeptide(L)'
;MIDYIAIPEERLKILRKNKKLIEQLEKFTDSKIEINEEISIECEDPLRLMRIKEVLKAFGRGFDFNVALNLLDEDYYLEIIDIKDYSKKSRNRMITLRGRVIGTEGKTKKLIEKYADVKISIYGKTISIIGKWDKIMIAKKAIEMLLSGSLHSSVYRFLEKQRA
;
A
#
# COMPACT_ATOMS: atom_id res chain seq x y z
N MET A 1 1.73 26.01 1.23
CA MET A 1 0.49 25.22 1.01
C MET A 1 0.24 24.30 2.17
N ILE A 2 -1.00 24.22 2.58
CA ILE A 2 -1.43 23.31 3.63
C ILE A 2 -2.45 22.35 3.05
N ASP A 3 -2.30 21.06 3.36
CA ASP A 3 -3.25 20.03 2.95
C ASP A 3 -3.46 19.06 4.13
N TYR A 4 -4.50 18.28 4.04
CA TYR A 4 -4.92 17.39 5.11
C TYR A 4 -5.10 15.97 4.60
N ILE A 5 -4.81 14.99 5.46
CA ILE A 5 -5.08 13.59 5.15
C ILE A 5 -5.59 12.88 6.40
N ALA A 6 -6.60 12.05 6.22
CA ALA A 6 -7.14 11.20 7.28
C ALA A 6 -6.67 9.77 7.06
N ILE A 7 -6.22 9.11 8.12
CA ILE A 7 -5.85 7.71 8.10
C ILE A 7 -6.59 7.00 9.25
N PRO A 8 -6.70 5.66 9.21
CA PRO A 8 -7.36 4.92 10.28
C PRO A 8 -6.78 5.22 11.65
N GLU A 9 -7.63 5.34 12.65
CA GLU A 9 -7.23 5.74 14.00
C GLU A 9 -6.14 4.84 14.59
N GLU A 10 -6.22 3.54 14.37
CA GLU A 10 -5.20 2.61 14.87
C GLU A 10 -3.81 2.86 14.28
N ARG A 11 -3.76 3.36 13.04
CA ARG A 11 -2.49 3.74 12.39
C ARG A 11 -2.02 5.11 12.87
N LEU A 12 -2.97 6.01 13.09
CA LEU A 12 -2.69 7.34 13.63
C LEU A 12 -2.08 7.26 15.02
N LYS A 13 -2.57 6.34 15.85
CA LYS A 13 -2.02 6.09 17.19
C LYS A 13 -0.53 5.72 17.16
N ILE A 14 -0.11 4.96 16.16
CA ILE A 14 1.30 4.58 16.01
C ILE A 14 2.16 5.82 15.80
N LEU A 15 1.69 6.75 14.96
CA LEU A 15 2.41 8.01 14.70
C LEU A 15 2.44 8.90 15.95
N ARG A 16 1.36 8.95 16.72
CA ARG A 16 1.32 9.72 17.97
C ARG A 16 2.31 9.20 19.00
N LYS A 17 2.48 7.88 19.08
CA LYS A 17 3.40 7.25 20.01
C LYS A 17 4.84 7.31 19.57
N ASN A 18 5.07 7.41 18.27
CA ASN A 18 6.43 7.41 17.71
C ASN A 18 6.65 8.67 16.86
N LYS A 19 6.86 9.77 17.55
CA LYS A 19 7.05 11.08 16.91
C LYS A 19 8.28 11.14 16.02
N LYS A 20 9.26 10.25 16.25
CA LYS A 20 10.47 10.19 15.43
C LYS A 20 10.19 9.90 13.95
N LEU A 21 9.14 9.12 13.67
CA LEU A 21 8.74 8.83 12.29
C LEU A 21 8.35 10.12 11.55
N ILE A 22 7.54 10.93 12.18
CA ILE A 22 7.10 12.21 11.59
C ILE A 22 8.27 13.19 11.49
N GLU A 23 9.11 13.26 12.51
CA GLU A 23 10.30 14.12 12.49
C GLU A 23 11.22 13.72 11.31
N GLN A 24 11.40 12.44 11.08
CA GLN A 24 12.18 11.92 9.96
C GLN A 24 11.59 12.37 8.62
N LEU A 25 10.28 12.26 8.47
CA LEU A 25 9.59 12.66 7.25
C LEU A 25 9.70 14.18 7.02
N GLU A 26 9.51 14.97 8.07
CA GLU A 26 9.67 16.43 8.00
C GLU A 26 11.08 16.82 7.57
N LYS A 27 12.08 16.13 8.11
CA LYS A 27 13.48 16.40 7.79
C LYS A 27 13.81 16.08 6.34
N PHE A 28 13.31 14.96 5.83
CA PHE A 28 13.54 14.55 4.44
C PHE A 28 12.84 15.46 3.43
N THR A 29 11.75 16.09 3.82
CA THR A 29 10.88 16.80 2.88
C THR A 29 10.82 18.30 3.09
N ASP A 30 11.52 18.81 4.10
CA ASP A 30 11.47 20.21 4.47
C ASP A 30 10.02 20.69 4.59
N SER A 31 9.26 20.01 5.43
CA SER A 31 7.84 20.25 5.64
C SER A 31 7.53 20.31 7.13
N LYS A 32 6.31 20.75 7.43
CA LYS A 32 5.77 20.76 8.79
C LYS A 32 4.53 19.90 8.84
N ILE A 33 4.53 18.91 9.74
CA ILE A 33 3.46 17.93 9.84
C ILE A 33 2.92 17.93 11.27
N GLU A 34 1.62 18.15 11.41
CA GLU A 34 0.93 18.10 12.70
C GLU A 34 -0.10 16.99 12.70
N ILE A 35 -0.13 16.25 13.81
CA ILE A 35 -1.06 15.14 13.98
C ILE A 35 -2.12 15.53 15.00
N ASN A 36 -3.34 15.72 14.52
CA ASN A 36 -4.53 15.94 15.34
C ASN A 36 -5.52 14.80 15.01
N GLU A 37 -6.79 15.09 14.83
CA GLU A 37 -7.75 14.11 14.33
C GLU A 37 -7.45 13.75 12.87
N GLU A 38 -6.97 14.73 12.12
CA GLU A 38 -6.41 14.56 10.80
C GLU A 38 -4.95 14.96 10.84
N ILE A 39 -4.20 14.56 9.82
CA ILE A 39 -2.81 14.97 9.67
C ILE A 39 -2.79 16.20 8.77
N SER A 40 -2.21 17.31 9.26
CA SER A 40 -2.00 18.49 8.44
C SER A 40 -0.56 18.55 7.96
N ILE A 41 -0.38 18.91 6.70
CA ILE A 41 0.92 18.95 6.05
C ILE A 41 1.10 20.34 5.45
N GLU A 42 2.17 21.04 5.86
CA GLU A 42 2.54 22.32 5.30
C GLU A 42 3.85 22.16 4.52
N CYS A 43 3.79 22.44 3.22
CA CYS A 43 4.93 22.32 2.32
C CYS A 43 4.77 23.32 1.17
N GLU A 44 5.84 24.00 0.80
CA GLU A 44 5.79 25.02 -0.26
C GLU A 44 5.72 24.39 -1.68
N ASP A 45 6.38 23.24 -1.86
CA ASP A 45 6.42 22.57 -3.14
C ASP A 45 5.21 21.66 -3.32
N PRO A 46 4.32 21.91 -4.30
CA PRO A 46 3.13 21.07 -4.52
C PRO A 46 3.44 19.61 -4.82
N LEU A 47 4.48 19.33 -5.57
CA LEU A 47 4.89 17.97 -5.91
C LEU A 47 5.35 17.21 -4.66
N ARG A 48 6.14 17.87 -3.84
CA ARG A 48 6.62 17.28 -2.59
C ARG A 48 5.45 17.05 -1.63
N LEU A 49 4.52 17.99 -1.56
CA LEU A 49 3.30 17.84 -0.76
C LEU A 49 2.51 16.59 -1.17
N MET A 50 2.36 16.38 -2.46
CA MET A 50 1.66 15.20 -2.99
C MET A 50 2.36 13.90 -2.59
N ARG A 51 3.69 13.88 -2.64
CA ARG A 51 4.47 12.70 -2.25
C ARG A 51 4.38 12.42 -0.75
N ILE A 52 4.38 13.46 0.07
CA ILE A 52 4.19 13.31 1.52
C ILE A 52 2.83 12.67 1.79
N LYS A 53 1.79 13.12 1.11
CA LYS A 53 0.45 12.55 1.24
C LYS A 53 0.42 11.07 0.85
N GLU A 54 1.13 10.69 -0.21
CA GLU A 54 1.22 9.30 -0.63
C GLU A 54 1.91 8.43 0.42
N VAL A 55 2.99 8.93 1.04
CA VAL A 55 3.68 8.22 2.14
C VAL A 55 2.71 7.97 3.29
N LEU A 56 2.00 8.99 3.73
CA LEU A 56 1.07 8.89 4.85
C LEU A 56 -0.13 8.00 4.51
N LYS A 57 -0.60 8.09 3.29
CA LYS A 57 -1.69 7.23 2.80
C LYS A 57 -1.27 5.75 2.81
N ALA A 58 -0.07 5.46 2.34
CA ALA A 58 0.46 4.09 2.34
C ALA A 58 0.63 3.57 3.77
N PHE A 59 1.15 4.40 4.67
CA PHE A 59 1.23 4.04 6.07
C PHE A 59 -0.16 3.73 6.63
N GLY A 60 -1.15 4.54 6.29
CA GLY A 60 -2.54 4.33 6.68
C GLY A 60 -3.14 3.04 6.12
N ARG A 61 -2.59 2.52 5.03
CA ARG A 61 -3.01 1.24 4.45
C ARG A 61 -2.17 0.05 4.93
N GLY A 62 -1.44 0.22 6.03
CA GLY A 62 -0.81 -0.89 6.72
C GLY A 62 0.67 -1.13 6.43
N PHE A 63 1.29 -0.33 5.56
CA PHE A 63 2.72 -0.48 5.29
C PHE A 63 3.57 -0.01 6.46
N ASP A 64 4.72 -0.63 6.65
CA ASP A 64 5.74 -0.11 7.54
C ASP A 64 6.17 1.28 7.04
N PHE A 65 6.49 2.16 7.97
CA PHE A 65 6.85 3.54 7.62
C PHE A 65 8.06 3.59 6.68
N ASN A 66 9.05 2.75 6.91
CA ASN A 66 10.24 2.69 6.04
C ASN A 66 9.91 2.28 4.61
N VAL A 67 8.94 1.38 4.45
CA VAL A 67 8.46 0.98 3.11
C VAL A 67 7.72 2.14 2.46
N ALA A 68 6.85 2.81 3.21
CA ALA A 68 6.08 3.96 2.71
C ALA A 68 7.00 5.10 2.25
N LEU A 69 8.14 5.29 2.91
CA LEU A 69 9.10 6.33 2.54
C LEU A 69 9.64 6.19 1.10
N ASN A 70 9.59 4.99 0.53
CA ASN A 70 9.98 4.80 -0.87
C ASN A 70 9.16 5.67 -1.82
N LEU A 71 7.96 6.06 -1.41
CA LEU A 71 7.08 6.91 -2.23
C LEU A 71 7.56 8.36 -2.36
N LEU A 72 8.61 8.73 -1.64
CA LEU A 72 9.30 10.00 -1.86
C LEU A 72 10.12 9.99 -3.14
N ASP A 73 10.49 8.80 -3.62
CA ASP A 73 11.18 8.61 -4.90
C ASP A 73 10.15 8.67 -6.04
N GLU A 74 10.44 9.47 -7.06
CA GLU A 74 9.53 9.69 -8.19
C GLU A 74 9.26 8.43 -9.03
N ASP A 75 10.13 7.41 -8.93
CA ASP A 75 9.97 6.15 -9.66
C ASP A 75 9.04 5.17 -8.96
N TYR A 76 8.63 5.47 -7.72
CA TYR A 76 7.77 4.59 -6.93
C TYR A 76 6.34 5.12 -6.90
N TYR A 77 5.40 4.17 -6.93
CA TYR A 77 3.96 4.45 -6.95
C TYR A 77 3.24 3.60 -5.93
N LEU A 78 2.07 4.07 -5.55
CA LEU A 78 1.14 3.36 -4.68
C LEU A 78 -0.11 3.01 -5.49
N GLU A 79 -0.48 1.74 -5.51
CA GLU A 79 -1.72 1.27 -6.11
C GLU A 79 -2.57 0.62 -5.03
N ILE A 80 -3.85 0.94 -4.98
CA ILE A 80 -4.78 0.40 -3.98
C ILE A 80 -5.92 -0.31 -4.70
N ILE A 81 -6.13 -1.59 -4.36
CA ILE A 81 -7.22 -2.40 -4.89
C ILE A 81 -8.25 -2.57 -3.77
N ASP A 82 -9.50 -2.22 -4.06
CA ASP A 82 -10.59 -2.41 -3.11
C ASP A 82 -11.22 -3.80 -3.34
N ILE A 83 -11.14 -4.65 -2.33
CA ILE A 83 -11.67 -6.01 -2.41
C ILE A 83 -13.19 -6.00 -2.62
N LYS A 84 -13.88 -4.94 -2.19
CA LYS A 84 -15.33 -4.80 -2.38
C LYS A 84 -15.74 -4.88 -3.84
N ASP A 85 -14.88 -4.44 -4.76
CA ASP A 85 -15.17 -4.48 -6.19
C ASP A 85 -15.34 -5.92 -6.69
N TYR A 86 -14.83 -6.89 -5.93
CA TYR A 86 -14.88 -8.32 -6.27
C TYR A 86 -15.83 -9.12 -5.36
N SER A 87 -15.99 -8.70 -4.12
CA SER A 87 -16.83 -9.39 -3.15
C SER A 87 -18.27 -8.88 -3.15
N LYS A 88 -18.52 -7.78 -3.82
CA LYS A 88 -19.79 -7.07 -3.77
C LYS A 88 -20.09 -6.69 -2.34
N LYS A 89 -21.26 -7.05 -1.80
CA LYS A 89 -21.66 -6.72 -0.43
C LYS A 89 -21.46 -7.89 0.53
N SER A 90 -20.84 -8.99 0.09
CA SER A 90 -20.69 -10.18 0.93
C SER A 90 -19.42 -10.10 1.78
N ARG A 91 -19.61 -10.05 3.10
CA ARG A 91 -18.51 -10.07 4.07
C ARG A 91 -17.74 -11.40 4.02
N ASN A 92 -18.48 -12.50 3.92
CA ASN A 92 -17.86 -13.84 3.86
C ASN A 92 -17.00 -13.99 2.61
N ARG A 93 -17.49 -13.48 1.48
CA ARG A 93 -16.73 -13.52 0.23
C ARG A 93 -15.47 -12.66 0.34
N MET A 94 -15.55 -11.51 1.00
CA MET A 94 -14.39 -10.64 1.22
C MET A 94 -13.30 -11.37 2.02
N ILE A 95 -13.69 -12.06 3.09
CA ILE A 95 -12.76 -12.83 3.92
C ILE A 95 -12.10 -13.93 3.09
N THR A 96 -12.88 -14.63 2.27
CA THR A 96 -12.36 -15.69 1.38
C THR A 96 -11.36 -15.11 0.37
N LEU A 97 -11.70 -13.99 -0.27
CA LEU A 97 -10.84 -13.36 -1.26
C LEU A 97 -9.53 -12.83 -0.65
N ARG A 98 -9.60 -12.24 0.55
CA ARG A 98 -8.40 -11.84 1.29
C ARG A 98 -7.49 -13.06 1.51
N GLY A 99 -8.08 -14.15 1.97
CA GLY A 99 -7.35 -15.39 2.23
C GLY A 99 -6.65 -15.93 0.99
N ARG A 100 -7.28 -15.80 -0.18
CA ARG A 100 -6.68 -16.25 -1.45
C ARG A 100 -5.42 -15.46 -1.79
N VAL A 101 -5.42 -14.16 -1.55
CA VAL A 101 -4.25 -13.30 -1.83
C VAL A 101 -3.14 -13.51 -0.81
N ILE A 102 -3.51 -13.69 0.46
CA ILE A 102 -2.53 -13.96 1.52
C ILE A 102 -1.88 -15.32 1.30
N GLY A 103 -2.70 -16.35 1.06
CA GLY A 103 -2.27 -17.73 0.94
C GLY A 103 -1.96 -18.36 2.29
N THR A 104 -1.70 -19.67 2.29
CA THR A 104 -1.34 -20.42 3.50
C THR A 104 -0.02 -19.86 4.04
N GLU A 105 -0.04 -19.42 5.31
CA GLU A 105 1.13 -18.84 5.99
C GLU A 105 1.72 -17.62 5.26
N GLY A 106 0.89 -16.91 4.50
CA GLY A 106 1.32 -15.74 3.75
C GLY A 106 2.11 -16.05 2.49
N LYS A 107 2.13 -17.29 2.05
CA LYS A 107 2.96 -17.75 0.93
C LYS A 107 2.65 -17.05 -0.39
N THR A 108 1.36 -16.90 -0.72
CA THR A 108 0.96 -16.29 -2.00
C THR A 108 1.40 -14.83 -2.07
N LYS A 109 1.14 -14.07 -1.02
CA LYS A 109 1.59 -12.68 -0.91
C LYS A 109 3.09 -12.56 -1.10
N LYS A 110 3.86 -13.40 -0.40
CA LYS A 110 5.33 -13.38 -0.47
C LYS A 110 5.84 -13.71 -1.87
N LEU A 111 5.19 -14.66 -2.55
CA LEU A 111 5.57 -15.03 -3.91
C LEU A 111 5.32 -13.89 -4.89
N ILE A 112 4.17 -13.21 -4.77
CA ILE A 112 3.88 -12.04 -5.62
C ILE A 112 4.92 -10.95 -5.38
N GLU A 113 5.22 -10.65 -4.11
CA GLU A 113 6.23 -9.65 -3.77
C GLU A 113 7.59 -9.98 -4.38
N LYS A 114 7.98 -11.24 -4.31
CA LYS A 114 9.27 -11.70 -4.83
C LYS A 114 9.33 -11.64 -6.36
N TYR A 115 8.34 -12.21 -7.04
CA TYR A 115 8.36 -12.30 -8.50
C TYR A 115 8.13 -10.95 -9.18
N ALA A 116 7.28 -10.11 -8.61
CA ALA A 116 7.00 -8.80 -9.17
C ALA A 116 7.91 -7.69 -8.64
N ASP A 117 8.70 -7.98 -7.60
CA ASP A 117 9.60 -7.01 -6.96
C ASP A 117 8.82 -5.79 -6.46
N VAL A 118 7.82 -6.05 -5.63
CA VAL A 118 6.96 -5.03 -5.00
C VAL A 118 6.79 -5.33 -3.52
N LYS A 119 6.22 -4.38 -2.80
CA LYS A 119 5.74 -4.58 -1.43
C LYS A 119 4.22 -4.52 -1.43
N ILE A 120 3.59 -5.41 -0.67
CA ILE A 120 2.14 -5.53 -0.60
C ILE A 120 1.68 -5.40 0.85
N SER A 121 0.60 -4.66 1.07
CA SER A 121 -0.08 -4.61 2.36
C SER A 121 -1.54 -4.99 2.17
N ILE A 122 -1.99 -6.00 2.91
CA ILE A 122 -3.39 -6.41 2.93
C ILE A 122 -3.97 -5.91 4.24
N TYR A 123 -4.78 -4.87 4.16
CA TYR A 123 -5.28 -4.15 5.32
C TYR A 123 -6.76 -3.85 5.15
N GLY A 124 -7.57 -4.31 6.10
CA GLY A 124 -9.01 -4.11 6.02
C GLY A 124 -9.59 -4.65 4.72
N LYS A 125 -10.17 -3.75 3.94
CA LYS A 125 -10.84 -4.08 2.67
C LYS A 125 -9.95 -3.82 1.46
N THR A 126 -8.68 -3.50 1.67
CA THR A 126 -7.79 -3.09 0.57
C THR A 126 -6.55 -3.96 0.49
N ILE A 127 -6.06 -4.07 -0.74
CA ILE A 127 -4.76 -4.64 -1.04
C ILE A 127 -3.98 -3.53 -1.73
N SER A 128 -2.88 -3.12 -1.10
CA SER A 128 -2.08 -2.00 -1.58
C SER A 128 -0.72 -2.48 -2.03
N ILE A 129 -0.18 -1.86 -3.06
CA ILE A 129 1.07 -2.26 -3.69
C ILE A 129 1.97 -1.03 -3.81
N ILE A 130 3.22 -1.16 -3.39
CA ILE A 130 4.25 -0.14 -3.59
C ILE A 130 5.36 -0.74 -4.46
N GLY A 131 5.74 -0.03 -5.49
CA GLY A 131 6.82 -0.43 -6.37
C GLY A 131 6.96 0.50 -7.56
N LYS A 132 7.80 0.10 -8.50
CA LYS A 132 7.92 0.79 -9.79
C LYS A 132 6.71 0.43 -10.65
N TRP A 133 6.33 1.33 -11.56
CA TRP A 133 5.07 1.20 -12.30
C TRP A 133 4.92 -0.12 -13.06
N ASP A 134 5.94 -0.54 -13.80
CA ASP A 134 5.93 -1.79 -14.55
C ASP A 134 5.77 -3.01 -13.62
N LYS A 135 6.38 -2.96 -12.44
CA LYS A 135 6.30 -4.01 -11.42
C LYS A 135 4.92 -4.07 -10.78
N ILE A 136 4.36 -2.90 -10.49
CA ILE A 136 2.99 -2.80 -9.95
C ILE A 136 1.98 -3.44 -10.91
N MET A 137 2.13 -3.21 -12.21
CA MET A 137 1.19 -3.77 -13.20
C MET A 137 1.18 -5.30 -13.17
N ILE A 138 2.35 -5.92 -13.00
CA ILE A 138 2.47 -7.38 -12.88
C ILE A 138 1.78 -7.87 -11.60
N ALA A 139 2.10 -7.25 -10.46
CA ALA A 139 1.51 -7.62 -9.18
C ALA A 139 0.00 -7.43 -9.18
N LYS A 140 -0.47 -6.32 -9.72
CA LYS A 140 -1.89 -6.00 -9.81
C LYS A 140 -2.63 -7.06 -10.61
N LYS A 141 -2.10 -7.46 -11.76
CA LYS A 141 -2.72 -8.49 -12.58
C LYS A 141 -2.80 -9.83 -11.85
N ALA A 142 -1.74 -10.23 -11.15
CA ALA A 142 -1.73 -11.46 -10.37
C ALA A 142 -2.81 -11.42 -9.28
N ILE A 143 -2.93 -10.30 -8.57
CA ILE A 143 -3.93 -10.12 -7.52
C ILE A 143 -5.35 -10.14 -8.11
N GLU A 144 -5.57 -9.46 -9.22
CA GLU A 144 -6.88 -9.45 -9.89
C GLU A 144 -7.28 -10.85 -10.34
N MET A 145 -6.33 -11.64 -10.84
CA MET A 145 -6.59 -13.04 -11.20
C MET A 145 -7.08 -13.84 -9.99
N LEU A 146 -6.43 -13.69 -8.84
CA LEU A 146 -6.81 -14.37 -7.60
C LEU A 146 -8.20 -13.92 -7.15
N LEU A 147 -8.48 -12.63 -7.18
CA LEU A 147 -9.76 -12.07 -6.77
C LEU A 147 -10.89 -12.48 -7.71
N SER A 148 -10.58 -12.75 -8.96
CA SER A 148 -11.55 -13.19 -9.99
C SER A 148 -11.73 -14.69 -10.06
N GLY A 149 -11.01 -15.45 -9.22
CA GLY A 149 -11.22 -16.91 -9.12
C GLY A 149 -10.21 -17.79 -9.84
N SER A 150 -9.14 -17.24 -10.40
CA SER A 150 -8.11 -18.04 -11.06
C SER A 150 -7.44 -19.00 -10.07
N LEU A 151 -7.00 -20.15 -10.56
CA LEU A 151 -6.25 -21.09 -9.74
C LEU A 151 -4.89 -20.49 -9.35
N HIS A 152 -4.44 -20.82 -8.15
CA HIS A 152 -3.12 -20.35 -7.69
C HIS A 152 -2.00 -20.80 -8.64
N SER A 153 -2.08 -22.02 -9.17
CA SER A 153 -1.10 -22.51 -10.14
C SER A 153 -1.02 -21.66 -11.40
N SER A 154 -2.16 -21.16 -11.87
CA SER A 154 -2.20 -20.27 -13.04
C SER A 154 -1.54 -18.94 -12.75
N VAL A 155 -1.77 -18.39 -11.56
CA VAL A 155 -1.16 -17.14 -11.12
C VAL A 155 0.36 -17.27 -11.01
N TYR A 156 0.82 -18.37 -10.41
CA TYR A 156 2.27 -18.60 -10.26
C TYR A 156 2.94 -18.76 -11.62
N ARG A 157 2.28 -19.43 -12.56
CA ARG A 157 2.78 -19.58 -13.93
C ARG A 157 2.88 -18.23 -14.63
N PHE A 158 1.88 -17.39 -14.46
CA PHE A 158 1.90 -16.03 -14.98
C PHE A 158 3.11 -15.23 -14.43
N LEU A 159 3.31 -15.28 -13.11
CA LEU A 159 4.42 -14.57 -12.45
C LEU A 159 5.78 -15.07 -12.93
N GLU A 160 5.95 -16.37 -13.08
CA GLU A 160 7.20 -16.95 -13.57
C GLU A 160 7.53 -16.47 -14.99
N LYS A 161 6.52 -16.39 -15.85
CA LYS A 161 6.72 -15.88 -17.23
C LYS A 161 7.16 -14.44 -17.28
N GLN A 162 6.65 -13.62 -16.36
CA GLN A 162 7.02 -12.20 -16.33
C GLN A 162 8.48 -11.99 -15.92
N ARG A 163 9.03 -12.93 -15.17
CA ARG A 163 10.41 -12.85 -14.68
C ARG A 163 11.45 -13.35 -15.69
N ALA A 164 11.03 -14.15 -16.62
CA ALA A 164 11.92 -14.74 -17.64
C ALA A 164 12.44 -13.71 -18.66
#